data_dc1fa77d1bec49fdd3b153da6f43a304
#
_entry.id   dc1fa77d1bec49fdd3b153da6f43a304
#
_cell.length_a   1.000
_cell.length_b   1.000
_cell.length_c   1.000
_cell.angle_alpha   90.00
_cell.angle_beta   90.00
_cell.angle_gamma   90.00
#
_symmetry.space_group_name_H-M   'P 1'
#
loop_
_entity.id
_entity.type
_entity.pdbx_description
1 polymer ?
#
loop_
_entity_poly.entity_id
_entity_poly.type
_entity_poly.pdbx_seq_one_letter_code
_entity_poly.pdbx_strand_id
1 'polypeptide(L)'
;LILDLPPGTGDVQLTLSQKIPLDGAIIVTTPNDISLTDVRKGADMFSKVQTPLLGVVENMSYMQISGKVESASTDLSDIELYINEKKISFNNDKSFNYKFHLFKEGGGLSESKRLDVPLLGQIPYSEELMLSIDQGEPLVFSNDKHPISEIFNKIANSLQK
;
A
#
# COMPACT_ATOMS: atom_id res chain seq x y z
N LEU A 1 10.18 -18.28 0.46
CA LEU A 1 11.31 -17.32 0.55
C LEU A 1 10.95 -16.08 -0.24
N ILE A 2 11.10 -14.90 0.36
CA ILE A 2 10.94 -13.60 -0.31
C ILE A 2 12.33 -13.04 -0.54
N LEU A 3 12.59 -12.55 -1.76
CA LEU A 3 13.81 -11.86 -2.14
C LEU A 3 13.48 -10.38 -2.33
N ASP A 4 14.07 -9.52 -1.51
CA ASP A 4 14.01 -8.07 -1.70
C ASP A 4 15.12 -7.66 -2.67
N LEU A 5 14.72 -7.25 -3.86
CA LEU A 5 15.65 -6.89 -4.93
C LEU A 5 16.07 -5.43 -4.80
N PRO A 6 17.33 -5.10 -5.11
CA PRO A 6 17.77 -3.70 -5.13
C PRO A 6 16.97 -2.90 -6.18
N PRO A 7 16.91 -1.56 -6.05
CA PRO A 7 16.17 -0.72 -6.99
C PRO A 7 16.77 -0.76 -8.41
N GLY A 8 15.90 -0.56 -9.39
CA GLY A 8 16.29 -0.48 -10.80
C GLY A 8 16.10 -1.81 -11.57
N THR A 9 16.70 -1.86 -12.76
CA THR A 9 16.61 -3.01 -13.69
C THR A 9 17.99 -3.49 -14.10
N GLY A 10 18.93 -3.47 -13.15
CA GLY A 10 20.35 -3.79 -13.41
C GLY A 10 20.62 -5.29 -13.56
N ASP A 11 21.88 -5.60 -13.82
CA ASP A 11 22.36 -6.97 -14.08
C ASP A 11 22.13 -7.92 -12.91
N VAL A 12 22.05 -7.41 -11.68
CA VAL A 12 21.83 -8.22 -10.48
C VAL A 12 20.43 -8.82 -10.48
N GLN A 13 19.39 -7.99 -10.70
CA GLN A 13 18.00 -8.46 -10.77
C GLN A 13 17.82 -9.44 -11.93
N LEU A 14 18.37 -9.11 -13.09
CA LEU A 14 18.31 -9.96 -14.27
C LEU A 14 18.98 -11.32 -14.03
N THR A 15 20.17 -11.30 -13.45
CA THR A 15 20.94 -12.53 -13.14
C THR A 15 20.21 -13.40 -12.12
N LEU A 16 19.67 -12.81 -11.06
CA LEU A 16 18.90 -13.54 -10.05
C LEU A 16 17.65 -14.18 -10.66
N SER A 17 16.90 -13.42 -11.45
CA SER A 17 15.67 -13.91 -12.09
C SER A 17 15.92 -15.01 -13.12
N GLN A 18 17.11 -15.05 -13.71
CA GLN A 18 17.50 -16.11 -14.67
C GLN A 18 18.08 -17.37 -14.00
N LYS A 19 18.73 -17.22 -12.85
CA LYS A 19 19.44 -18.33 -12.18
C LYS A 19 18.66 -18.99 -11.07
N ILE A 20 17.70 -18.28 -10.47
CA ILE A 20 16.87 -18.79 -9.38
C ILE A 20 15.47 -19.05 -9.92
N PRO A 21 14.92 -20.27 -9.74
CA PRO A 21 13.54 -20.55 -10.11
C PRO A 21 12.61 -19.76 -9.17
N LEU A 22 12.05 -18.66 -9.68
CA LEU A 22 11.11 -17.81 -8.95
C LEU A 22 9.68 -18.28 -9.26
N ASP A 23 8.87 -18.42 -8.23
CA ASP A 23 7.42 -18.67 -8.38
C ASP A 23 6.71 -17.47 -9.03
N GLY A 24 7.26 -16.27 -8.84
CA GLY A 24 6.79 -15.03 -9.45
C GLY A 24 7.37 -13.79 -8.80
N ALA A 25 6.97 -12.65 -9.30
CA ALA A 25 7.38 -11.34 -8.80
C ALA A 25 6.17 -10.50 -8.36
N ILE A 26 6.35 -9.70 -7.31
CA ILE A 26 5.38 -8.71 -6.84
C ILE A 26 5.95 -7.34 -7.14
N ILE A 27 5.12 -6.49 -7.71
CA ILE A 27 5.45 -5.09 -7.95
C ILE A 27 4.99 -4.27 -6.74
N VAL A 28 5.93 -3.58 -6.09
CA VAL A 28 5.63 -2.63 -5.01
C VAL A 28 5.86 -1.22 -5.51
N THR A 29 4.87 -0.35 -5.39
CA THR A 29 4.95 1.03 -5.86
C THR A 29 4.24 1.99 -4.93
N THR A 30 4.62 3.26 -4.97
CA THR A 30 3.82 4.36 -4.43
C THR A 30 2.96 4.95 -5.55
N PRO A 31 1.80 5.60 -5.25
CA PRO A 31 0.86 6.06 -6.28
C PRO A 31 1.27 7.39 -6.93
N ASN A 32 2.56 7.62 -7.18
CA ASN A 32 3.05 8.78 -7.92
C ASN A 32 3.59 8.39 -9.30
N ASP A 33 3.55 9.30 -10.26
CA ASP A 33 3.87 9.02 -11.66
C ASP A 33 5.36 8.66 -11.88
N ILE A 34 6.25 9.17 -11.02
CA ILE A 34 7.70 8.86 -11.10
C ILE A 34 7.93 7.40 -10.71
N SER A 35 7.41 6.97 -9.55
CA SER A 35 7.51 5.58 -9.09
C SER A 35 6.86 4.61 -10.07
N LEU A 36 5.71 4.96 -10.64
CA LEU A 36 5.03 4.14 -11.65
C LEU A 36 5.88 3.99 -12.92
N THR A 37 6.66 5.00 -13.30
CA THR A 37 7.56 4.90 -14.45
C THR A 37 8.69 3.91 -14.22
N ASP A 38 9.28 3.89 -13.03
CA ASP A 38 10.36 2.95 -12.69
C ASP A 38 9.84 1.51 -12.54
N VAL A 39 8.67 1.36 -11.93
CA VAL A 39 7.99 0.07 -11.81
C VAL A 39 7.68 -0.56 -13.16
N ARG A 40 7.32 0.23 -14.17
CA ARG A 40 7.09 -0.27 -15.53
C ARG A 40 8.33 -0.92 -16.13
N LYS A 41 9.50 -0.31 -15.93
CA LYS A 41 10.78 -0.91 -16.37
C LYS A 41 11.06 -2.24 -15.69
N GLY A 42 10.77 -2.34 -14.37
CA GLY A 42 10.89 -3.58 -13.61
C GLY A 42 9.93 -4.67 -14.11
N ALA A 43 8.67 -4.34 -14.34
CA ALA A 43 7.67 -5.25 -14.88
C ALA A 43 8.07 -5.77 -16.27
N ASP A 44 8.55 -4.89 -17.14
CA ASP A 44 9.03 -5.27 -18.48
C ASP A 44 10.25 -6.19 -18.42
N MET A 45 11.13 -6.00 -17.43
CA MET A 45 12.27 -6.90 -17.20
C MET A 45 11.78 -8.31 -16.82
N PHE A 46 10.87 -8.44 -15.85
CA PHE A 46 10.32 -9.74 -15.44
C PHE A 46 9.60 -10.45 -16.59
N SER A 47 8.87 -9.72 -17.42
CA SER A 47 8.25 -10.25 -18.63
C SER A 47 9.29 -10.84 -19.61
N LYS A 48 10.42 -10.17 -19.81
CA LYS A 48 11.51 -10.65 -20.70
C LYS A 48 12.17 -11.92 -20.20
N VAL A 49 12.29 -12.11 -18.90
CA VAL A 49 12.86 -13.33 -18.29
C VAL A 49 11.81 -14.40 -18.00
N GLN A 50 10.57 -14.18 -18.44
CA GLN A 50 9.45 -15.11 -18.27
C GLN A 50 9.11 -15.42 -16.80
N THR A 51 9.40 -14.49 -15.88
CA THR A 51 8.98 -14.58 -14.49
C THR A 51 7.55 -14.02 -14.39
N PRO A 52 6.57 -14.80 -13.92
CA PRO A 52 5.20 -14.33 -13.81
C PRO A 52 5.06 -13.20 -12.80
N LEU A 53 4.26 -12.19 -13.12
CA LEU A 53 3.87 -11.16 -12.17
C LEU A 53 2.66 -11.65 -11.37
N LEU A 54 2.76 -11.67 -10.05
CA LEU A 54 1.72 -12.18 -9.14
C LEU A 54 0.73 -11.08 -8.76
N GLY A 55 1.15 -9.82 -8.81
CA GLY A 55 0.30 -8.69 -8.52
C GLY A 55 1.05 -7.41 -8.15
N VAL A 56 0.28 -6.39 -7.82
CA VAL A 56 0.77 -5.07 -7.42
C VAL A 56 0.40 -4.80 -5.97
N VAL A 57 1.32 -4.24 -5.20
CA VAL A 57 1.09 -3.67 -3.87
C VAL A 57 1.31 -2.16 -3.96
N GLU A 58 0.31 -1.37 -3.58
CA GLU A 58 0.42 0.08 -3.51
C GLU A 58 0.81 0.48 -2.08
N ASN A 59 2.04 0.95 -1.90
CA ASN A 59 2.55 1.42 -0.62
C ASN A 59 2.36 2.94 -0.47
N MET A 60 2.22 3.43 0.76
CA MET A 60 1.93 4.83 1.06
C MET A 60 0.69 5.36 0.33
N SER A 61 -0.31 4.49 0.21
CA SER A 61 -1.51 4.73 -0.60
C SER A 61 -2.32 5.90 -0.08
N TYR A 62 -2.47 6.00 1.23
CA TYR A 62 -3.16 7.07 1.93
C TYR A 62 -2.69 7.18 3.37
N MET A 63 -2.99 8.28 4.04
CA MET A 63 -2.89 8.43 5.48
C MET A 63 -4.30 8.48 6.07
N GLN A 64 -4.55 7.70 7.13
CA GLN A 64 -5.81 7.73 7.83
C GLN A 64 -5.79 8.87 8.85
N ILE A 65 -6.65 9.86 8.67
CA ILE A 65 -6.88 10.94 9.64
C ILE A 65 -8.20 10.64 10.34
N SER A 66 -8.14 10.43 11.64
CA SER A 66 -9.31 10.20 12.46
C SER A 66 -9.35 11.15 13.64
N GLY A 67 -10.55 11.46 14.08
CA GLY A 67 -10.75 12.33 15.23
C GLY A 67 -12.17 12.23 15.78
N LYS A 68 -12.39 12.90 16.89
CA LYS A 68 -13.69 12.99 17.53
C LYS A 68 -13.93 14.40 18.05
N VAL A 69 -15.13 14.89 17.88
CA VAL A 69 -15.54 16.18 18.44
C VAL A 69 -16.08 15.96 19.86
N GLU A 70 -15.46 16.59 20.83
CA GLU A 70 -15.97 16.64 22.18
C GLU A 70 -16.87 17.89 22.32
N SER A 71 -18.18 17.63 22.36
CA SER A 71 -19.20 18.66 22.53
C SER A 71 -20.28 18.18 23.48
N ALA A 72 -20.73 19.06 24.37
CA ALA A 72 -21.87 18.79 25.26
C ALA A 72 -23.18 18.65 24.49
N SER A 73 -23.31 19.29 23.32
CA SER A 73 -24.46 19.13 22.43
C SER A 73 -24.40 17.80 21.70
N THR A 74 -25.54 17.12 21.58
CA THR A 74 -25.72 15.94 20.72
C THR A 74 -25.83 16.32 19.25
N ASP A 75 -26.20 17.56 18.96
CA ASP A 75 -26.33 18.07 17.61
C ASP A 75 -25.01 18.70 17.12
N LEU A 76 -24.52 18.22 16.01
CA LEU A 76 -23.32 18.71 15.30
C LEU A 76 -23.69 19.44 14.00
N SER A 77 -24.98 19.79 13.79
CA SER A 77 -25.45 20.42 12.55
C SER A 77 -24.75 21.74 12.25
N ASP A 78 -24.31 22.46 13.28
CA ASP A 78 -23.61 23.75 13.16
C ASP A 78 -22.07 23.61 13.06
N ILE A 79 -21.55 22.38 13.12
CA ILE A 79 -20.11 22.13 13.04
C ILE A 79 -19.75 21.64 11.64
N GLU A 80 -18.97 22.41 10.94
CA GLU A 80 -18.41 22.04 9.66
C GLU A 80 -16.90 21.82 9.79
N LEU A 81 -16.44 20.62 9.40
CA LEU A 81 -15.04 20.27 9.33
C LEU A 81 -14.61 20.17 7.87
N TYR A 82 -13.54 20.84 7.53
CA TYR A 82 -12.93 20.77 6.20
C TYR A 82 -11.48 20.32 6.30
N ILE A 83 -11.07 19.39 5.45
CA ILE A 83 -9.68 18.99 5.24
C ILE A 83 -9.37 19.19 3.75
N ASN A 84 -8.42 20.06 3.41
CA ASN A 84 -8.11 20.44 2.04
C ASN A 84 -9.39 20.75 1.22
N GLU A 85 -10.20 21.68 1.74
CA GLU A 85 -11.45 22.14 1.11
C GLU A 85 -12.54 21.07 0.95
N LYS A 86 -12.28 19.83 1.35
CA LYS A 86 -13.28 18.76 1.36
C LYS A 86 -14.03 18.76 2.69
N LYS A 87 -15.36 18.84 2.61
CA LYS A 87 -16.22 18.73 3.80
C LYS A 87 -16.19 17.28 4.31
N ILE A 88 -15.94 17.13 5.60
CA ILE A 88 -15.87 15.85 6.29
C ILE A 88 -17.15 15.63 7.08
N SER A 89 -17.76 14.47 6.88
CA SER A 89 -18.97 14.07 7.63
C SER A 89 -18.59 13.40 8.94
N PHE A 90 -19.38 13.64 9.96
CA PHE A 90 -19.27 12.97 11.25
C PHE A 90 -20.11 11.69 11.28
N ASN A 91 -19.62 10.69 12.00
CA ASN A 91 -20.38 9.51 12.38
C ASN A 91 -21.35 9.86 13.54
N ASN A 92 -22.27 8.95 13.86
CA ASN A 92 -23.24 9.13 14.94
C ASN A 92 -22.61 9.33 16.32
N ASP A 93 -21.39 8.82 16.54
CA ASP A 93 -20.62 8.97 17.77
C ASP A 93 -19.73 10.22 17.78
N LYS A 94 -19.94 11.14 16.84
CA LYS A 94 -19.19 12.39 16.63
C LYS A 94 -17.74 12.17 16.20
N SER A 95 -17.38 10.95 15.82
CA SER A 95 -16.07 10.67 15.20
C SER A 95 -16.08 10.97 13.70
N PHE A 96 -14.91 11.14 13.15
CA PHE A 96 -14.70 11.17 11.70
C PHE A 96 -13.50 10.33 11.29
N ASN A 97 -13.55 9.83 10.07
CA ASN A 97 -12.45 9.14 9.43
C ASN A 97 -12.28 9.70 8.03
N TYR A 98 -11.07 10.12 7.70
CA TYR A 98 -10.74 10.67 6.38
C TYR A 98 -9.47 10.03 5.83
N LYS A 99 -9.53 9.54 4.59
CA LYS A 99 -8.36 9.06 3.87
C LYS A 99 -7.72 10.23 3.13
N PHE A 100 -6.58 10.66 3.62
CA PHE A 100 -5.78 11.69 2.98
C PHE A 100 -4.78 11.07 2.03
N HIS A 101 -4.88 11.38 0.75
CA HIS A 101 -3.95 10.90 -0.26
C HIS A 101 -2.76 11.86 -0.39
N LEU A 102 -1.59 11.42 0.08
CA LEU A 102 -0.33 12.17 -0.02
C LEU A 102 0.13 12.33 -1.47
N PHE A 103 -0.24 11.38 -2.30
CA PHE A 103 0.03 11.32 -3.73
C PHE A 103 -1.28 11.22 -4.50
N LYS A 104 -1.19 10.86 -5.77
CA LYS A 104 -2.33 10.57 -6.63
C LYS A 104 -3.10 9.34 -6.11
N GLU A 105 -4.41 9.36 -6.25
CA GLU A 105 -5.25 8.21 -5.94
C GLU A 105 -5.23 7.18 -7.07
N GLY A 106 -5.14 5.89 -6.72
CA GLY A 106 -5.36 4.78 -7.66
C GLY A 106 -4.20 4.48 -8.61
N GLY A 107 -2.99 4.94 -8.30
CA GLY A 107 -1.81 4.65 -9.12
C GLY A 107 -1.53 3.14 -9.24
N GLY A 108 -1.53 2.42 -8.12
CA GLY A 108 -1.34 0.97 -8.10
C GLY A 108 -2.46 0.20 -8.79
N LEU A 109 -3.71 0.66 -8.65
CA LEU A 109 -4.84 0.07 -9.35
C LEU A 109 -4.72 0.26 -10.88
N SER A 110 -4.28 1.43 -11.31
CA SER A 110 -4.04 1.68 -12.74
C SER A 110 -2.95 0.76 -13.28
N GLU A 111 -1.89 0.55 -12.51
CA GLU A 111 -0.77 -0.30 -12.91
C GLU A 111 -1.16 -1.79 -12.90
N SER A 112 -1.94 -2.24 -11.91
CA SER A 112 -2.46 -3.62 -11.88
C SER A 112 -3.29 -3.94 -13.11
N LYS A 113 -4.16 -3.01 -13.53
CA LYS A 113 -4.94 -3.14 -14.77
C LYS A 113 -4.06 -3.15 -16.03
N ARG A 114 -3.02 -2.31 -16.08
CA ARG A 114 -2.08 -2.28 -17.21
C ARG A 114 -1.32 -3.60 -17.37
N LEU A 115 -0.95 -4.21 -16.24
CA LEU A 115 -0.20 -5.46 -16.19
C LEU A 115 -1.07 -6.71 -16.26
N ASP A 116 -2.40 -6.56 -16.22
CA ASP A 116 -3.39 -7.64 -16.15
C ASP A 116 -3.13 -8.59 -14.96
N VAL A 117 -2.83 -7.99 -13.79
CA VAL A 117 -2.58 -8.70 -12.54
C VAL A 117 -3.39 -8.07 -11.40
N PRO A 118 -3.69 -8.79 -10.30
CA PRO A 118 -4.45 -8.24 -9.19
C PRO A 118 -3.72 -7.12 -8.45
N LEU A 119 -4.47 -6.15 -7.91
CA LEU A 119 -4.02 -5.28 -6.84
C LEU A 119 -4.12 -6.06 -5.53
N LEU A 120 -2.99 -6.50 -5.00
CA LEU A 120 -2.91 -7.38 -3.82
C LEU A 120 -3.27 -6.64 -2.53
N GLY A 121 -2.92 -5.36 -2.44
CA GLY A 121 -3.21 -4.53 -1.29
C GLY A 121 -2.79 -3.08 -1.44
N GLN A 122 -3.37 -2.24 -0.58
CA GLN A 122 -3.03 -0.83 -0.43
C GLN A 122 -2.58 -0.61 1.02
N ILE A 123 -1.30 -0.36 1.22
CA ILE A 123 -0.70 -0.14 2.54
C ILE A 123 -0.73 1.36 2.82
N PRO A 124 -1.37 1.81 3.92
CA PRO A 124 -1.39 3.21 4.28
C PRO A 124 -0.03 3.69 4.78
N TYR A 125 0.23 4.99 4.71
CA TYR A 125 1.25 5.62 5.51
C TYR A 125 0.81 5.57 6.99
N SER A 126 1.65 5.04 7.87
CA SER A 126 1.37 4.88 9.29
C SER A 126 2.61 5.08 10.11
N GLU A 127 2.52 5.92 11.13
CA GLU A 127 3.59 6.12 12.10
C GLU A 127 3.86 4.84 12.90
N GLU A 128 2.81 4.11 13.29
CA GLU A 128 2.95 2.85 14.02
C GLU A 128 3.70 1.80 13.20
N LEU A 129 3.39 1.69 11.90
CA LEU A 129 4.12 0.78 11.01
C LEU A 129 5.60 1.19 10.92
N MET A 130 5.89 2.47 10.76
CA MET A 130 7.26 3.00 10.70
C MET A 130 8.02 2.70 12.00
N LEU A 131 7.44 3.01 13.15
CA LEU A 131 8.07 2.76 14.45
C LEU A 131 8.31 1.27 14.69
N SER A 132 7.38 0.40 14.29
CA SER A 132 7.55 -1.04 14.42
C SER A 132 8.72 -1.59 13.59
N ILE A 133 8.94 -1.02 12.41
CA ILE A 133 10.07 -1.36 11.55
C ILE A 133 11.38 -0.88 12.16
N ASP A 134 11.45 0.35 12.65
CA ASP A 134 12.65 0.94 13.27
C ASP A 134 13.07 0.18 14.54
N GLN A 135 12.10 -0.35 15.27
CA GLN A 135 12.34 -1.16 16.48
C GLN A 135 12.70 -2.63 16.16
N GLY A 136 12.54 -3.06 14.91
CA GLY A 136 12.74 -4.46 14.52
C GLY A 136 11.63 -5.39 15.02
N GLU A 137 10.49 -4.85 15.41
CA GLU A 137 9.30 -5.58 15.88
C GLU A 137 8.15 -5.44 14.88
N PRO A 138 8.10 -6.28 13.83
CA PRO A 138 7.09 -6.14 12.80
C PRO A 138 5.67 -6.14 13.36
N LEU A 139 4.87 -5.16 12.95
CA LEU A 139 3.50 -4.94 13.44
C LEU A 139 2.60 -6.19 13.31
N VAL A 140 2.84 -7.01 12.30
CA VAL A 140 2.10 -8.28 12.08
C VAL A 140 2.30 -9.28 13.22
N PHE A 141 3.45 -9.24 13.91
CA PHE A 141 3.72 -10.11 15.05
C PHE A 141 3.31 -9.48 16.39
N SER A 142 3.50 -8.18 16.54
CA SER A 142 3.17 -7.47 17.79
C SER A 142 1.66 -7.23 17.94
N ASN A 143 0.93 -7.03 16.84
CA ASN A 143 -0.51 -6.81 16.82
C ASN A 143 -1.14 -7.37 15.53
N ASP A 144 -1.51 -8.64 15.56
CA ASP A 144 -2.10 -9.37 14.43
C ASP A 144 -3.48 -8.84 14.00
N LYS A 145 -4.22 -8.20 14.93
CA LYS A 145 -5.54 -7.61 14.70
C LYS A 145 -5.49 -6.15 14.24
N HIS A 146 -4.30 -5.58 14.11
CA HIS A 146 -4.17 -4.24 13.59
C HIS A 146 -4.65 -4.18 12.12
N PRO A 147 -5.37 -3.14 11.68
CA PRO A 147 -5.86 -3.04 10.30
C PRO A 147 -4.77 -3.19 9.24
N ILE A 148 -3.55 -2.71 9.51
CA ILE A 148 -2.40 -2.87 8.61
C ILE A 148 -1.94 -4.34 8.59
N SER A 149 -1.91 -5.02 9.73
CA SER A 149 -1.58 -6.45 9.81
C SER A 149 -2.56 -7.29 8.99
N GLU A 150 -3.83 -6.95 9.01
CA GLU A 150 -4.84 -7.60 8.16
C GLU A 150 -4.56 -7.40 6.67
N ILE A 151 -4.05 -6.22 6.26
CA ILE A 151 -3.67 -5.98 4.87
C ILE A 151 -2.51 -6.89 4.47
N PHE A 152 -1.45 -6.96 5.29
CA PHE A 152 -0.32 -7.86 5.03
C PHE A 152 -0.74 -9.33 4.99
N ASN A 153 -1.61 -9.76 5.90
CA ASN A 153 -2.14 -11.12 5.91
C ASN A 153 -2.96 -11.43 4.64
N LYS A 154 -3.77 -10.49 4.15
CA LYS A 154 -4.49 -10.65 2.87
C LYS A 154 -3.54 -10.78 1.69
N ILE A 155 -2.49 -9.95 1.65
CA ILE A 155 -1.46 -10.05 0.61
C ILE A 155 -0.79 -11.43 0.68
N ALA A 156 -0.34 -11.87 1.86
CA ALA A 156 0.31 -13.16 2.04
C ALA A 156 -0.59 -14.33 1.62
N ASN A 157 -1.86 -14.31 2.04
CA ASN A 157 -2.82 -15.37 1.68
C ASN A 157 -3.11 -15.42 0.18
N SER A 158 -3.10 -14.29 -0.52
CA SER A 158 -3.29 -14.26 -1.98
C SER A 158 -2.13 -14.86 -2.78
N LEU A 159 -0.97 -15.03 -2.15
CA LEU A 159 0.24 -15.60 -2.74
C LEU A 159 0.42 -17.09 -2.43
N GLN A 160 -0.35 -17.63 -1.49
CA GLN A 160 -0.36 -19.06 -1.19
C GLN A 160 -1.19 -19.79 -2.25
N LYS A 161 -0.54 -20.70 -2.97
CA LYS A 161 -1.20 -21.62 -3.90
C LYS A 161 -1.66 -22.87 -3.17
#